data_dfd52179dd9151bba36644c2802d5544
#
_entry.id   dfd52179dd9151bba36644c2802d5544
#
_cell.length_a   1.000
_cell.length_b   1.000
_cell.length_c   1.000
_cell.angle_alpha   90.00
_cell.angle_beta   90.00
_cell.angle_gamma   90.00
#
_symmetry.space_group_name_H-M   'P 1'
#
loop_
_entity.id
_entity.type
_entity.pdbx_description
1 polymer ?
#
loop_
_entity_poly.entity_id
_entity_poly.type
_entity_poly.pdbx_seq_one_letter_code
_entity_poly.pdbx_strand_id
1 'polypeptide(L)'
;GMKLPADSMKMAAYIGEATIDDAKADLKNQYYGLKQFLLSGASASYDTGEAQPSEGFDASHMAVRNIRIGLDSLLYEGRNMNAVIREITMEERSGLSITSLTGRLFSNDSIIRIPELKLQTPHSEIDLSAQTYWELVNIPTTGRLSASFNAHIGKEDVMLFAGGLPQTFKEAYP
;
A
#
# COMPACT_ATOMS: atom_id res chain seq x y z
N GLY A 1 -34.64 -21.52 -16.45
CA GLY A 1 -34.05 -20.73 -15.40
C GLY A 1 -32.71 -20.18 -15.86
N MET A 2 -32.66 -18.88 -16.11
CA MET A 2 -31.43 -18.17 -16.49
C MET A 2 -30.58 -18.06 -15.24
N LYS A 3 -29.45 -18.78 -15.18
CA LYS A 3 -28.43 -18.55 -14.14
C LYS A 3 -27.83 -17.16 -14.41
N LEU A 4 -28.03 -16.24 -13.51
CA LEU A 4 -27.25 -15.01 -13.47
C LEU A 4 -25.78 -15.37 -13.25
N PRO A 5 -24.81 -14.72 -13.91
CA PRO A 5 -23.40 -14.99 -13.69
C PRO A 5 -23.04 -14.68 -12.22
N ALA A 6 -22.28 -15.60 -11.63
CA ALA A 6 -21.85 -15.52 -10.23
C ALA A 6 -20.62 -14.60 -10.05
N ASP A 7 -20.59 -13.47 -10.73
CA ASP A 7 -19.58 -12.44 -10.58
C ASP A 7 -20.08 -11.34 -9.63
N SER A 8 -20.24 -11.67 -8.36
CA SER A 8 -20.56 -10.65 -7.36
C SER A 8 -19.30 -10.30 -6.58
N MET A 9 -18.47 -9.43 -7.13
CA MET A 9 -17.44 -8.74 -6.36
C MET A 9 -18.11 -8.10 -5.15
N LYS A 10 -17.63 -8.44 -3.95
CA LYS A 10 -18.10 -7.88 -2.69
C LYS A 10 -17.00 -7.02 -2.10
N MET A 11 -17.37 -5.81 -1.72
CA MET A 11 -16.49 -4.91 -0.99
C MET A 11 -17.22 -4.42 0.25
N ALA A 12 -16.50 -4.37 1.37
CA ALA A 12 -16.97 -3.75 2.58
C ALA A 12 -15.86 -2.93 3.21
N ALA A 13 -16.22 -1.80 3.82
CA ALA A 13 -15.29 -0.99 4.58
C ALA A 13 -16.00 -0.47 5.84
N TYR A 14 -15.24 -0.42 6.91
CA TYR A 14 -15.64 0.20 8.17
C TYR A 14 -14.59 1.23 8.57
N ILE A 15 -15.02 2.38 9.02
CA ILE A 15 -14.17 3.46 9.51
C ILE A 15 -14.51 3.65 10.98
N GLY A 16 -13.54 3.42 11.87
CA GLY A 16 -13.71 3.65 13.31
C GLY A 16 -13.70 5.14 13.62
N GLU A 17 -12.56 5.76 13.51
CA GLU A 17 -12.38 7.20 13.75
C GLU A 17 -11.49 7.80 12.66
N ALA A 18 -11.88 8.97 12.16
CA ALA A 18 -11.07 9.73 11.21
C ALA A 18 -11.04 11.21 11.62
N THR A 19 -9.84 11.78 11.64
CA THR A 19 -9.61 13.20 11.93
C THR A 19 -8.82 13.82 10.80
N ILE A 20 -9.25 14.99 10.35
CA ILE A 20 -8.57 15.79 9.32
C ILE A 20 -8.35 17.18 9.88
N ASP A 21 -7.11 17.66 9.82
CA ASP A 21 -6.75 19.02 10.20
C ASP A 21 -6.32 19.84 8.99
N ASP A 22 -6.85 21.07 8.89
CA ASP A 22 -6.55 22.09 7.87
C ASP A 22 -6.61 21.55 6.43
N ALA A 23 -7.74 20.93 6.07
CA ALA A 23 -7.96 20.47 4.72
C ALA A 23 -8.42 21.61 3.80
N LYS A 24 -7.82 21.68 2.62
CA LYS A 24 -8.15 22.64 1.55
C LYS A 24 -8.30 21.91 0.23
N ALA A 25 -9.31 22.27 -0.53
CA ALA A 25 -9.51 21.76 -1.88
C ALA A 25 -9.94 22.90 -2.82
N ASP A 26 -9.23 23.02 -3.92
CA ASP A 26 -9.60 23.88 -5.05
C ASP A 26 -9.72 23.01 -6.30
N LEU A 27 -10.95 22.67 -6.65
CA LEU A 27 -11.25 21.78 -7.77
C LEU A 27 -10.88 22.41 -9.12
N LYS A 28 -10.91 23.74 -9.21
CA LYS A 28 -10.59 24.46 -10.44
C LYS A 28 -9.10 24.40 -10.76
N ASN A 29 -8.27 24.55 -9.75
CA ASN A 29 -6.81 24.52 -9.88
C ASN A 29 -6.21 23.16 -9.55
N GLN A 30 -7.04 22.14 -9.29
CA GLN A 30 -6.61 20.80 -8.91
C GLN A 30 -5.64 20.79 -7.68
N TYR A 31 -5.90 21.68 -6.75
CA TYR A 31 -5.15 21.79 -5.52
C TYR A 31 -5.88 21.04 -4.41
N TYR A 32 -5.15 20.15 -3.74
CA TYR A 32 -5.64 19.41 -2.57
C TYR A 32 -4.53 19.41 -1.51
N GLY A 33 -4.86 19.86 -0.33
CA GLY A 33 -3.91 19.92 0.77
C GLY A 33 -4.58 19.56 2.08
N LEU A 34 -3.83 18.93 2.96
CA LEU A 34 -4.17 18.77 4.36
C LEU A 34 -2.90 18.80 5.21
N LYS A 35 -3.03 19.28 6.43
CA LYS A 35 -1.93 19.36 7.37
C LYS A 35 -1.75 18.06 8.14
N GLN A 36 -2.86 17.44 8.54
CA GLN A 36 -2.82 16.15 9.23
C GLN A 36 -4.05 15.32 8.88
N PHE A 37 -3.85 14.02 8.72
CA PHE A 37 -4.88 13.01 8.63
C PHE A 37 -4.57 11.87 9.58
N LEU A 38 -5.56 11.48 10.36
CA LEU A 38 -5.51 10.33 11.24
C LEU A 38 -6.72 9.45 10.98
N LEU A 39 -6.47 8.17 10.78
CA LEU A 39 -7.49 7.12 10.72
C LEU A 39 -7.13 6.02 11.70
N SER A 40 -8.08 5.56 12.47
CA SER A 40 -7.88 4.46 13.41
C SER A 40 -9.09 3.53 13.49
N GLY A 41 -8.82 2.25 13.76
CA GLY A 41 -9.85 1.23 13.92
C GLY A 41 -10.63 0.94 12.65
N ALA A 42 -10.07 1.22 11.48
CA ALA A 42 -10.72 0.91 10.22
C ALA A 42 -10.47 -0.56 9.80
N SER A 43 -11.35 -1.07 8.95
CA SER A 43 -11.21 -2.36 8.30
C SER A 43 -11.79 -2.30 6.89
N ALA A 44 -11.27 -3.15 6.01
CA ALA A 44 -11.74 -3.30 4.64
C ALA A 44 -11.69 -4.76 4.21
N SER A 45 -12.61 -5.17 3.38
CA SER A 45 -12.60 -6.49 2.75
C SER A 45 -12.95 -6.41 1.28
N TYR A 46 -12.36 -7.31 0.52
CA TYR A 46 -12.57 -7.48 -0.90
C TYR A 46 -12.66 -8.98 -1.22
N ASP A 47 -13.65 -9.37 -2.01
CA ASP A 47 -13.93 -10.75 -2.36
C ASP A 47 -14.48 -10.79 -3.80
N THR A 48 -13.81 -11.50 -4.69
CA THR A 48 -14.27 -11.68 -6.08
C THR A 48 -15.39 -12.71 -6.21
N GLY A 49 -15.60 -13.58 -5.22
CA GLY A 49 -16.62 -14.61 -5.22
C GLY A 49 -16.36 -15.80 -6.15
N GLU A 50 -15.23 -15.84 -6.85
CA GLU A 50 -14.96 -16.84 -7.91
C GLU A 50 -14.41 -18.17 -7.38
N ALA A 51 -13.75 -18.18 -6.23
CA ALA A 51 -13.12 -19.38 -5.68
C ALA A 51 -13.19 -19.37 -4.14
N GLN A 52 -12.82 -20.49 -3.52
CA GLN A 52 -12.59 -20.55 -2.08
C GLN A 52 -11.26 -19.84 -1.76
N PRO A 53 -11.17 -19.09 -0.65
CA PRO A 53 -9.93 -18.46 -0.24
C PRO A 53 -8.79 -19.47 -0.11
N SER A 54 -7.63 -19.11 -0.65
CA SER A 54 -6.42 -19.93 -0.52
C SER A 54 -5.75 -19.75 0.85
N GLU A 55 -4.86 -20.69 1.20
CA GLU A 55 -3.97 -20.48 2.34
C GLU A 55 -2.94 -19.39 2.02
N GLY A 56 -2.60 -18.56 3.01
CA GLY A 56 -1.69 -17.43 2.86
C GLY A 56 -2.37 -16.21 2.24
N PHE A 57 -1.56 -15.34 1.64
CA PHE A 57 -2.05 -14.10 1.03
C PHE A 57 -2.80 -14.40 -0.28
N ASP A 58 -4.03 -13.94 -0.33
CA ASP A 58 -4.93 -14.13 -1.47
C ASP A 58 -5.52 -12.78 -1.90
N ALA A 59 -5.02 -12.24 -3.01
CA ALA A 59 -5.45 -10.93 -3.52
C ALA A 59 -6.92 -10.91 -3.98
N SER A 60 -7.53 -12.07 -4.23
CA SER A 60 -8.94 -12.19 -4.61
C SER A 60 -9.89 -12.20 -3.41
N HIS A 61 -9.36 -12.46 -2.22
CA HIS A 61 -10.11 -12.60 -0.97
C HIS A 61 -9.38 -11.88 0.17
N MET A 62 -9.21 -10.58 0.06
CA MET A 62 -8.51 -9.77 1.06
C MET A 62 -9.44 -9.34 2.20
N ALA A 63 -8.94 -9.40 3.43
CA ALA A 63 -9.60 -8.80 4.58
C ALA A 63 -8.56 -8.17 5.51
N VAL A 64 -8.59 -6.86 5.59
CA VAL A 64 -7.66 -6.05 6.39
C VAL A 64 -8.40 -5.45 7.56
N ARG A 65 -7.80 -5.53 8.73
CA ARG A 65 -8.33 -4.99 9.99
C ARG A 65 -7.29 -4.19 10.75
N ASN A 66 -7.72 -3.53 11.80
CA ASN A 66 -6.88 -2.71 12.67
C ASN A 66 -6.08 -1.66 11.88
N ILE A 67 -6.67 -1.15 10.80
CA ILE A 67 -6.03 -0.16 9.95
C ILE A 67 -5.86 1.14 10.75
N ARG A 68 -4.63 1.63 10.80
CA ARG A 68 -4.27 2.97 11.27
C ARG A 68 -3.47 3.66 10.18
N ILE A 69 -3.81 4.90 9.91
CA ILE A 69 -3.09 5.75 8.96
C ILE A 69 -2.85 7.11 9.60
N GLY A 70 -1.60 7.52 9.67
CA GLY A 70 -1.19 8.86 10.07
C GLY A 70 -0.42 9.53 8.95
N LEU A 71 -0.95 10.65 8.43
CA LEU A 71 -0.25 11.54 7.51
C LEU A 71 -0.01 12.87 8.21
N ASP A 72 1.22 13.37 8.17
CA ASP A 72 1.57 14.67 8.74
C ASP A 72 1.54 15.80 7.70
N SER A 73 1.42 15.49 6.43
CA SER A 73 1.24 16.46 5.37
C SER A 73 0.82 15.73 4.10
N LEU A 74 -0.13 16.30 3.40
CA LEU A 74 -0.45 15.92 2.03
C LEU A 74 -0.69 17.19 1.22
N LEU A 75 0.06 17.35 0.16
CA LEU A 75 -0.14 18.39 -0.84
C LEU A 75 -0.15 17.74 -2.22
N TYR A 76 -1.13 18.09 -3.02
CA TYR A 76 -1.20 17.76 -4.43
C TYR A 76 -1.64 18.98 -5.23
N GLU A 77 -0.80 19.39 -6.16
CA GLU A 77 -1.05 20.46 -7.12
C GLU A 77 -0.41 20.09 -8.46
N GLY A 78 -1.14 19.35 -9.27
CA GLY A 78 -0.62 18.82 -10.53
C GLY A 78 0.59 17.91 -10.32
N ARG A 79 1.79 18.33 -10.75
CA ARG A 79 3.03 17.59 -10.54
C ARG A 79 3.69 17.87 -9.20
N ASN A 80 3.27 18.92 -8.51
CA ASN A 80 3.78 19.22 -7.18
C ASN A 80 3.05 18.37 -6.16
N MET A 81 3.75 17.40 -5.61
CA MET A 81 3.22 16.52 -4.57
C MET A 81 4.18 16.49 -3.38
N ASN A 82 3.61 16.51 -2.21
CA ASN A 82 4.34 16.24 -0.98
C ASN A 82 3.44 15.41 -0.06
N ALA A 83 3.96 14.30 0.43
CA ALA A 83 3.27 13.49 1.41
C ALA A 83 4.26 12.99 2.46
N VAL A 84 3.87 13.10 3.72
CA VAL A 84 4.63 12.57 4.85
C VAL A 84 3.76 11.52 5.54
N ILE A 85 4.16 10.26 5.41
CA ILE A 85 3.53 9.13 6.08
C ILE A 85 4.21 8.99 7.44
N ARG A 86 3.48 9.30 8.50
CA ARG A 86 3.95 9.13 9.87
C ARG A 86 3.84 7.69 10.33
N GLU A 87 2.72 7.06 10.01
CA GLU A 87 2.49 5.65 10.27
C GLU A 87 1.41 5.08 9.35
N ILE A 88 1.59 3.85 8.93
CA ILE A 88 0.51 2.98 8.47
C ILE A 88 0.73 1.62 9.13
N THR A 89 -0.30 1.12 9.79
CA THR A 89 -0.33 -0.22 10.36
C THR A 89 -1.59 -0.94 9.94
N MET A 90 -1.52 -2.26 9.76
CA MET A 90 -2.68 -3.09 9.44
C MET A 90 -2.37 -4.57 9.62
N GLU A 91 -3.42 -5.37 9.74
CA GLU A 91 -3.35 -6.82 9.78
C GLU A 91 -4.24 -7.39 8.66
N GLU A 92 -3.69 -8.29 7.87
CA GLU A 92 -4.42 -9.00 6.83
C GLU A 92 -4.79 -10.41 7.30
N ARG A 93 -5.88 -10.95 6.80
CA ARG A 93 -6.47 -12.24 7.18
C ARG A 93 -5.48 -13.41 7.10
N SER A 94 -4.57 -13.41 6.15
CA SER A 94 -3.54 -14.44 5.97
C SER A 94 -2.50 -14.49 7.10
N GLY A 95 -2.47 -13.48 7.96
CA GLY A 95 -1.43 -13.27 8.96
C GLY A 95 -0.39 -12.24 8.58
N LEU A 96 -0.40 -11.74 7.33
CA LEU A 96 0.44 -10.62 6.93
C LEU A 96 0.08 -9.40 7.80
N SER A 97 1.08 -8.80 8.41
CA SER A 97 0.90 -7.64 9.27
C SER A 97 1.93 -6.57 8.92
N ILE A 98 1.48 -5.35 8.70
CA ILE A 98 2.34 -4.18 8.64
C ILE A 98 2.37 -3.57 10.03
N THR A 99 3.49 -3.69 10.72
CA THR A 99 3.70 -3.13 12.06
C THR A 99 4.12 -1.67 12.00
N SER A 100 4.77 -1.26 10.91
CA SER A 100 5.13 0.13 10.64
C SER A 100 5.37 0.34 9.16
N LEU A 101 4.75 1.36 8.58
CA LEU A 101 5.16 1.93 7.31
C LEU A 101 5.26 3.44 7.50
N THR A 102 6.45 3.97 7.29
CA THR A 102 6.75 5.40 7.35
C THR A 102 7.45 5.83 6.07
N GLY A 103 7.35 7.12 5.73
CA GLY A 103 8.06 7.59 4.55
C GLY A 103 7.66 8.96 4.08
N ARG A 104 8.33 9.38 3.00
CA ARG A 104 8.07 10.66 2.34
C ARG A 104 8.01 10.47 0.84
N LEU A 105 7.06 11.14 0.23
CA LEU A 105 6.95 11.31 -1.21
C LEU A 105 7.07 12.79 -1.53
N PHE A 106 7.90 13.12 -2.48
CA PHE A 106 8.03 14.46 -3.02
C PHE A 106 8.04 14.41 -4.53
N SER A 107 7.37 15.35 -5.16
CA SER A 107 7.57 15.59 -6.59
C SER A 107 7.41 17.06 -6.94
N ASN A 108 7.96 17.44 -8.09
CA ASN A 108 7.80 18.73 -8.74
C ASN A 108 7.67 18.53 -10.25
N ASP A 109 7.75 19.59 -11.04
CA ASP A 109 7.59 19.51 -12.51
C ASP A 109 8.60 18.58 -13.21
N SER A 110 9.72 18.27 -12.59
CA SER A 110 10.83 17.52 -13.19
C SER A 110 10.98 16.11 -12.64
N ILE A 111 10.87 15.94 -11.32
CA ILE A 111 11.24 14.70 -10.62
C ILE A 111 10.13 14.19 -9.70
N ILE A 112 10.17 12.89 -9.50
CA ILE A 112 9.45 12.18 -8.43
C ILE A 112 10.52 11.57 -7.52
N ARG A 113 10.41 11.77 -6.22
CA ARG A 113 11.39 11.30 -5.24
C ARG A 113 10.70 10.69 -4.03
N ILE A 114 11.20 9.54 -3.63
CA ILE A 114 10.93 8.90 -2.34
C ILE A 114 12.26 8.97 -1.57
N PRO A 115 12.48 10.00 -0.74
CA PRO A 115 13.76 10.13 -0.02
C PRO A 115 13.99 8.99 0.95
N GLU A 116 12.90 8.49 1.53
CA GLU A 116 12.92 7.45 2.53
C GLU A 116 11.54 6.79 2.58
N LEU A 117 11.51 5.47 2.53
CA LEU A 117 10.36 4.63 2.81
C LEU A 117 10.83 3.44 3.63
N LYS A 118 10.23 3.24 4.80
CA LYS A 118 10.54 2.12 5.70
C LYS A 118 9.29 1.30 5.94
N LEU A 119 9.39 0.02 5.67
CA LEU A 119 8.33 -0.94 5.92
C LEU A 119 8.82 -1.98 6.91
N GLN A 120 8.03 -2.24 7.93
CA GLN A 120 8.29 -3.31 8.91
C GLN A 120 7.07 -4.22 9.03
N THR A 121 7.34 -5.48 9.10
CA THR A 121 6.44 -6.55 9.51
C THR A 121 7.00 -7.19 10.78
N PRO A 122 6.36 -8.18 11.39
CA PRO A 122 6.96 -8.93 12.50
C PRO A 122 8.28 -9.64 12.15
N HIS A 123 8.50 -9.97 10.87
CA HIS A 123 9.63 -10.81 10.44
C HIS A 123 10.50 -10.17 9.37
N SER A 124 10.10 -9.02 8.82
CA SER A 124 10.82 -8.36 7.71
C SER A 124 10.99 -6.87 7.94
N GLU A 125 12.06 -6.33 7.38
CA GLU A 125 12.34 -4.91 7.34
C GLU A 125 12.83 -4.52 5.94
N ILE A 126 12.29 -3.44 5.39
CA ILE A 126 12.63 -2.93 4.07
C ILE A 126 12.84 -1.43 4.16
N ASP A 127 14.01 -0.99 3.72
CA ASP A 127 14.35 0.42 3.49
C ASP A 127 14.48 0.68 1.99
N LEU A 128 13.77 1.67 1.50
CA LEU A 128 13.78 2.08 0.10
C LEU A 128 14.01 3.59 0.00
N SER A 129 14.89 4.01 -0.90
CA SER A 129 14.88 5.36 -1.45
C SER A 129 14.90 5.31 -2.96
N ALA A 130 14.19 6.22 -3.62
CA ALA A 130 14.12 6.23 -5.08
C ALA A 130 13.96 7.64 -5.61
N GLN A 131 14.46 7.87 -6.82
CA GLN A 131 14.24 9.09 -7.58
C GLN A 131 14.13 8.76 -9.06
N THR A 132 13.15 9.35 -9.71
CA THR A 132 12.99 9.28 -11.16
C THR A 132 12.56 10.63 -11.72
N TYR A 133 12.63 10.76 -13.05
CA TYR A 133 12.09 11.91 -13.77
C TYR A 133 10.72 11.60 -14.34
N TRP A 134 9.86 12.59 -14.48
CA TRP A 134 8.54 12.43 -15.10
C TRP A 134 8.61 11.85 -16.53
N GLU A 135 9.73 12.05 -17.21
CA GLU A 135 9.98 11.44 -18.53
C GLU A 135 9.88 9.92 -18.50
N LEU A 136 10.39 9.25 -17.45
CA LEU A 136 10.29 7.79 -17.30
C LEU A 136 8.83 7.33 -17.17
N VAL A 137 8.00 8.11 -16.50
CA VAL A 137 6.58 7.79 -16.32
C VAL A 137 5.83 7.88 -17.65
N ASN A 138 6.16 8.88 -18.47
CA ASN A 138 5.50 9.14 -19.75
C ASN A 138 6.09 8.32 -20.88
N ILE A 139 7.43 8.12 -20.88
CA ILE A 139 8.19 7.41 -21.92
C ILE A 139 9.20 6.48 -21.23
N PRO A 140 8.80 5.24 -20.87
CA PRO A 140 9.62 4.33 -20.07
C PRO A 140 10.98 3.97 -20.67
N THR A 141 11.19 4.18 -21.96
CA THR A 141 12.43 3.84 -22.68
C THR A 141 13.53 4.90 -22.57
N THR A 142 13.22 6.11 -22.12
CA THR A 142 14.17 7.26 -22.15
C THR A 142 14.50 7.82 -20.77
N GLY A 143 13.74 7.42 -19.74
CA GLY A 143 13.87 7.97 -18.40
C GLY A 143 15.01 7.34 -17.59
N ARG A 144 15.36 8.00 -16.48
CA ARG A 144 16.36 7.53 -15.52
C ARG A 144 15.69 7.25 -14.17
N LEU A 145 15.98 6.07 -13.62
CA LEU A 145 15.62 5.67 -12.26
C LEU A 145 16.88 5.46 -11.45
N SER A 146 16.95 6.08 -10.28
CA SER A 146 17.91 5.76 -9.24
C SER A 146 17.17 5.24 -8.03
N ALA A 147 17.57 4.07 -7.52
CA ALA A 147 16.99 3.50 -6.32
C ALA A 147 18.06 2.86 -5.45
N SER A 148 17.89 2.96 -4.14
CA SER A 148 18.63 2.22 -3.14
C SER A 148 17.64 1.38 -2.35
N PHE A 149 17.95 0.12 -2.17
CA PHE A 149 17.09 -0.86 -1.53
C PHE A 149 17.91 -1.69 -0.55
N ASN A 150 17.46 -1.77 0.68
CA ASN A 150 17.98 -2.67 1.69
C ASN A 150 16.79 -3.44 2.28
N ALA A 151 16.90 -4.77 2.35
CA ALA A 151 15.83 -5.59 2.89
C ALA A 151 16.36 -6.78 3.67
N HIS A 152 15.75 -7.01 4.80
CA HIS A 152 15.78 -8.27 5.51
C HIS A 152 14.39 -8.88 5.45
N ILE A 153 14.26 -10.03 4.81
CA ILE A 153 12.98 -10.69 4.61
C ILE A 153 12.94 -11.98 5.44
N GLY A 154 12.01 -12.02 6.39
CA GLY A 154 11.78 -13.20 7.22
C GLY A 154 11.09 -14.32 6.45
N LYS A 155 11.45 -15.55 6.76
CA LYS A 155 10.89 -16.76 6.15
C LYS A 155 9.36 -16.81 6.32
N GLU A 156 8.86 -16.41 7.44
CA GLU A 156 7.44 -16.42 7.79
C GLU A 156 6.63 -15.54 6.82
N ASP A 157 7.12 -14.35 6.51
CA ASP A 157 6.46 -13.46 5.54
C ASP A 157 6.52 -14.01 4.11
N VAL A 158 7.67 -14.61 3.72
CA VAL A 158 7.79 -15.28 2.42
C VAL A 158 6.77 -16.40 2.29
N MET A 159 6.58 -17.18 3.34
CA MET A 159 5.66 -18.32 3.33
C MET A 159 4.20 -17.89 3.21
N LEU A 160 3.81 -16.70 3.66
CA LEU A 160 2.46 -16.16 3.44
C LEU A 160 2.16 -15.96 1.94
N PHE A 161 3.14 -15.49 1.18
CA PHE A 161 3.01 -15.34 -0.28
C PHE A 161 3.20 -16.65 -1.04
N ALA A 162 3.87 -17.62 -0.42
CA ALA A 162 4.11 -18.95 -1.00
C ALA A 162 2.93 -19.92 -0.79
N GLY A 163 1.84 -19.49 -0.15
CA GLY A 163 0.68 -20.33 0.16
C GLY A 163 0.10 -21.06 -1.06
N GLY A 164 0.09 -20.42 -2.23
CA GLY A 164 -0.35 -20.98 -3.50
C GLY A 164 0.75 -21.71 -4.31
N LEU A 165 2.00 -21.80 -3.83
CA LEU A 165 3.07 -22.44 -4.55
C LEU A 165 3.08 -23.98 -4.36
N PRO A 166 3.55 -24.76 -5.37
CA PRO A 166 3.66 -26.21 -5.27
C PRO A 166 4.45 -26.64 -4.02
N GLN A 167 4.09 -27.79 -3.46
CA GLN A 167 4.72 -28.37 -2.27
C GLN A 167 6.24 -28.52 -2.39
N THR A 168 6.71 -28.84 -3.60
CA THR A 168 8.13 -28.92 -3.95
C THR A 168 8.91 -27.63 -3.68
N PHE A 169 8.26 -26.46 -3.80
CA PHE A 169 8.90 -25.19 -3.49
C PHE A 169 8.97 -24.93 -1.97
N LYS A 170 7.94 -25.36 -1.22
CA LYS A 170 7.91 -25.28 0.25
C LYS A 170 8.97 -26.17 0.90
N GLU A 171 9.29 -27.30 0.27
CA GLU A 171 10.31 -28.27 0.74
C GLU A 171 11.75 -27.81 0.43
N ALA A 172 11.93 -26.95 -0.57
CA ALA A 172 13.26 -26.42 -0.93
C ALA A 172 13.79 -25.35 0.03
N TYR A 173 12.94 -24.83 0.91
CA TYR A 173 13.29 -23.83 1.94
C TYR A 173 12.89 -24.34 3.33
N PRO A 174 13.67 -25.27 3.90
CA PRO A 174 13.42 -25.80 5.25
C PRO A 174 13.63 -24.77 6.36
#